data_d666856564c0a50b25bc41bf3471f256
#
_entry.id   d666856564c0a50b25bc41bf3471f256
#
_cell.length_a   1.000
_cell.length_b   1.000
_cell.length_c   1.000
_cell.angle_alpha   90.00
_cell.angle_beta   90.00
_cell.angle_gamma   90.00
#
_symmetry.space_group_name_H-M   'P 1'
#
loop_
_entity.id
_entity.type
_entity.pdbx_description
1 polymer ?
#
loop_
_entity_poly.entity_id
_entity_poly.type
_entity_poly.pdbx_seq_one_letter_code
_entity_poly.pdbx_strand_id
1 'polypeptide(L)'
;MFFDDVSEIPLIAKNIDTSVFVVPNDVKVEIPQALVLQPENKTTITIEQVRGIVQFTQKKQLSDFFVIVRPADTLNLEASNALLKMLEEPQNKVHFVLVTEFPSQLLATILSRSAVYFLRKGAEAIRKINADDELLALAKKLVIAKPSELVALAEEITRKKDNVRQRTLTVLGVAIEILYKTYLINKKEVFLSKIPKFLATYDAICSNGHIKLHLVADLL
;
A
#
# COMPACT_ATOMS: atom_id res chain seq x y z
N MET A 1 -9.19 2.49 1.74
CA MET A 1 -9.59 3.92 1.75
C MET A 1 -8.42 4.77 1.25
N PHE A 2 -8.65 6.06 0.94
CA PHE A 2 -7.58 6.95 0.44
C PHE A 2 -7.48 8.19 1.33
N PHE A 3 -6.26 8.71 1.50
CA PHE A 3 -5.98 9.97 2.21
C PHE A 3 -5.01 10.83 1.37
N ASP A 4 -5.01 12.14 1.61
CA ASP A 4 -4.35 13.11 0.73
C ASP A 4 -2.99 13.56 1.22
N ASP A 5 -2.78 13.58 2.53
CA ASP A 5 -1.54 14.06 3.13
C ASP A 5 -1.11 13.19 4.32
N VAL A 6 0.19 12.99 4.46
CA VAL A 6 0.79 12.22 5.58
C VAL A 6 0.45 12.83 6.94
N SER A 7 0.20 14.14 6.98
CA SER A 7 -0.23 14.85 8.19
C SER A 7 -1.62 14.44 8.69
N GLU A 8 -2.43 13.76 7.86
CA GLU A 8 -3.72 13.21 8.25
C GLU A 8 -3.60 11.90 9.03
N ILE A 9 -2.45 11.19 8.94
CA ILE A 9 -2.26 9.88 9.56
C ILE A 9 -2.57 9.88 11.06
N PRO A 10 -2.11 10.84 11.87
CA PRO A 10 -2.42 10.85 13.30
C PRO A 10 -3.93 10.97 13.58
N LEU A 11 -4.64 11.79 12.79
CA LEU A 11 -6.07 12.01 12.94
C LEU A 11 -6.88 10.77 12.53
N ILE A 12 -6.48 10.11 11.46
CA ILE A 12 -7.12 8.87 10.98
C ILE A 12 -6.84 7.73 11.98
N ALA A 13 -5.58 7.54 12.37
CA ALA A 13 -5.15 6.45 13.23
C ALA A 13 -5.75 6.53 14.64
N LYS A 14 -6.00 7.74 15.16
CA LYS A 14 -6.62 7.93 16.48
C LYS A 14 -7.99 7.30 16.63
N ASN A 15 -8.73 7.13 15.53
CA ASN A 15 -10.08 6.58 15.54
C ASN A 15 -10.12 5.07 15.24
N ILE A 16 -8.96 4.42 15.13
CA ILE A 16 -8.83 3.04 14.67
C ILE A 16 -7.73 2.35 15.48
N ASP A 17 -8.00 1.16 15.98
CA ASP A 17 -7.03 0.41 16.78
C ASP A 17 -5.81 -0.01 15.96
N THR A 18 -6.06 -0.47 14.72
CA THR A 18 -4.99 -0.90 13.80
C THR A 18 -5.23 -0.40 12.38
N SER A 19 -4.25 0.31 11.85
CA SER A 19 -4.28 0.87 10.50
C SER A 19 -3.01 0.53 9.72
N VAL A 20 -3.17 0.25 8.44
CA VAL A 20 -2.08 0.09 7.47
C VAL A 20 -2.12 1.26 6.51
N PHE A 21 -1.04 2.03 6.47
CA PHE A 21 -0.85 3.12 5.53
C PHE A 21 0.11 2.71 4.42
N VAL A 22 -0.39 2.67 3.21
CA VAL A 22 0.41 2.39 2.01
C VAL A 22 1.01 3.71 1.53
N VAL A 23 2.31 3.86 1.77
CA VAL A 23 3.07 5.08 1.54
C VAL A 23 4.43 4.71 0.95
N PRO A 24 4.95 5.44 -0.05
CA PRO A 24 6.30 5.23 -0.57
C PRO A 24 7.36 5.33 0.54
N ASN A 25 8.42 4.53 0.44
CA ASN A 25 9.45 4.44 1.49
C ASN A 25 10.23 5.74 1.73
N ASP A 26 10.30 6.62 0.73
CA ASP A 26 10.93 7.94 0.81
C ASP A 26 10.06 8.98 1.52
N VAL A 27 8.77 8.70 1.72
CA VAL A 27 7.84 9.60 2.41
C VAL A 27 7.94 9.41 3.91
N LYS A 28 8.32 10.45 4.62
CA LYS A 28 8.49 10.43 6.08
C LYS A 28 7.13 10.49 6.77
N VAL A 29 6.84 9.48 7.61
CA VAL A 29 5.67 9.45 8.48
C VAL A 29 6.11 9.72 9.90
N GLU A 30 5.61 10.80 10.48
CA GLU A 30 5.91 11.20 11.86
C GLU A 30 4.62 11.43 12.65
N ILE A 31 4.54 10.81 13.81
CA ILE A 31 3.50 11.10 14.80
C ILE A 31 4.25 11.52 16.08
N PRO A 32 3.98 12.72 16.62
CA PRO A 32 4.64 13.16 17.84
C PRO A 32 4.44 12.17 18.99
N GLN A 33 5.51 11.88 19.73
CA GLN A 33 5.52 10.97 20.87
C GLN A 33 5.14 9.50 20.55
N ALA A 34 5.16 9.10 19.28
CA ALA A 34 4.95 7.71 18.90
C ALA A 34 6.20 6.86 19.19
N LEU A 35 5.97 5.60 19.56
CA LEU A 35 7.02 4.58 19.57
C LEU A 35 7.23 4.07 18.14
N VAL A 36 8.44 4.17 17.61
CA VAL A 36 8.75 3.74 16.25
C VAL A 36 9.51 2.43 16.28
N LEU A 37 8.98 1.43 15.60
CA LEU A 37 9.59 0.14 15.35
C LEU A 37 10.13 0.11 13.92
N GLN A 38 11.44 -0.02 13.80
CA GLN A 38 12.15 -0.09 12.51
C GLN A 38 13.31 -1.08 12.61
N PRO A 39 13.80 -1.61 11.47
CA PRO A 39 14.92 -2.54 11.48
C PRO A 39 16.17 -1.93 12.10
N GLU A 40 16.73 -2.57 13.12
CA GLU A 40 18.03 -2.16 13.71
C GLU A 40 19.19 -2.45 12.77
N ASN A 41 19.12 -3.58 12.05
CA ASN A 41 20.17 -4.08 11.15
C ASN A 41 19.89 -3.79 9.66
N LYS A 42 19.11 -2.78 9.33
CA LYS A 42 18.72 -2.31 7.98
C LYS A 42 17.91 -3.29 7.13
N THR A 43 17.62 -4.50 7.57
CA THR A 43 16.96 -5.52 6.74
C THR A 43 15.61 -5.99 7.27
N THR A 44 15.52 -6.37 8.54
CA THR A 44 14.29 -6.98 9.08
C THR A 44 13.98 -6.50 10.50
N ILE A 45 12.68 -6.40 10.80
CA ILE A 45 12.19 -6.22 12.16
C ILE A 45 12.02 -7.62 12.77
N THR A 46 12.65 -7.84 13.93
CA THR A 46 12.69 -9.13 14.61
C THR A 46 11.63 -9.26 15.72
N ILE A 47 11.39 -10.50 16.16
CA ILE A 47 10.46 -10.77 17.25
C ILE A 47 10.87 -10.11 18.57
N GLU A 48 12.19 -9.99 18.83
CA GLU A 48 12.71 -9.36 20.03
C GLU A 48 12.33 -7.88 20.09
N GLN A 49 12.42 -7.19 18.95
CA GLN A 49 12.00 -5.80 18.81
C GLN A 49 10.49 -5.65 19.06
N VAL A 50 9.65 -6.54 18.50
CA VAL A 50 8.21 -6.54 18.75
C VAL A 50 7.90 -6.80 20.21
N ARG A 51 8.57 -7.78 20.85
CA ARG A 51 8.40 -8.06 22.29
C ARG A 51 8.79 -6.89 23.17
N GLY A 52 9.81 -6.13 22.78
CA GLY A 52 10.20 -4.90 23.47
C GLY A 52 9.08 -3.87 23.60
N ILE A 53 8.17 -3.82 22.62
CA ILE A 53 7.04 -2.90 22.64
C ILE A 53 5.95 -3.35 23.62
N VAL A 54 5.78 -4.65 23.85
CA VAL A 54 4.73 -5.21 24.71
C VAL A 54 4.73 -4.53 26.09
N GLN A 55 5.90 -4.29 26.65
CA GLN A 55 6.04 -3.66 27.98
C GLN A 55 5.48 -2.23 28.00
N PHE A 56 5.52 -1.51 26.88
CA PHE A 56 4.98 -0.15 26.78
C PHE A 56 3.48 -0.18 26.52
N THR A 57 3.01 -1.09 25.70
CA THR A 57 1.59 -1.18 25.32
C THR A 57 0.72 -1.81 26.41
N GLN A 58 1.25 -2.67 27.28
CA GLN A 58 0.52 -3.25 28.41
C GLN A 58 0.25 -2.26 29.55
N LYS A 59 0.95 -1.14 29.61
CA LYS A 59 0.67 -0.11 30.63
C LYS A 59 -0.58 0.67 30.22
N LYS A 60 -1.45 0.96 31.22
CA LYS A 60 -2.62 1.78 31.01
C LYS A 60 -2.22 3.17 30.48
N GLN A 61 -2.64 3.49 29.27
CA GLN A 61 -2.37 4.78 28.65
C GLN A 61 -3.37 5.84 29.14
N LEU A 62 -2.88 7.01 29.53
CA LEU A 62 -3.72 8.16 29.92
C LEU A 62 -4.22 8.95 28.70
N SER A 63 -3.43 8.96 27.61
CA SER A 63 -3.71 9.59 26.32
C SER A 63 -3.54 8.59 25.18
N ASP A 64 -3.93 8.96 23.96
CA ASP A 64 -3.70 8.15 22.77
C ASP A 64 -2.18 7.92 22.61
N PHE A 65 -1.80 6.66 22.44
CA PHE A 65 -0.42 6.20 22.29
C PHE A 65 -0.27 5.48 20.95
N PHE A 66 0.65 5.94 20.13
CA PHE A 66 0.87 5.41 18.80
C PHE A 66 2.12 4.53 18.74
N VAL A 67 1.98 3.38 18.10
CA VAL A 67 3.08 2.48 17.74
C VAL A 67 3.19 2.45 16.23
N ILE A 68 4.25 3.04 15.69
CA ILE A 68 4.52 3.04 14.24
C ILE A 68 5.46 1.89 13.92
N VAL A 69 5.07 1.01 13.00
CA VAL A 69 5.91 -0.05 12.44
C VAL A 69 6.29 0.33 11.02
N ARG A 70 7.58 0.58 10.74
CA ARG A 70 8.04 1.10 9.46
C ARG A 70 9.46 0.67 9.08
N PRO A 71 9.70 0.16 7.85
CA PRO A 71 8.70 -0.37 6.90
C PRO A 71 8.08 -1.66 7.43
N ALA A 72 6.75 -1.77 7.39
CA ALA A 72 6.07 -2.93 7.99
C ALA A 72 6.27 -4.23 7.20
N ASP A 73 6.56 -4.13 5.89
CA ASP A 73 6.93 -5.25 5.04
C ASP A 73 8.29 -5.89 5.39
N THR A 74 9.07 -5.27 6.27
CA THR A 74 10.33 -5.85 6.78
C THR A 74 10.15 -6.73 8.02
N LEU A 75 8.92 -6.88 8.53
CA LEU A 75 8.63 -7.80 9.62
C LEU A 75 8.93 -9.24 9.17
N ASN A 76 9.78 -9.98 9.92
CA ASN A 76 9.90 -11.40 9.68
C ASN A 76 8.63 -12.16 10.15
N LEU A 77 8.50 -13.42 9.78
CA LEU A 77 7.30 -14.22 10.07
C LEU A 77 7.01 -14.30 11.58
N GLU A 78 8.04 -14.47 12.40
CA GLU A 78 7.92 -14.56 13.85
C GLU A 78 7.49 -13.24 14.48
N ALA A 79 8.06 -12.12 14.01
CA ALA A 79 7.67 -10.77 14.43
C ALA A 79 6.23 -10.46 14.04
N SER A 80 5.83 -10.82 12.81
CA SER A 80 4.46 -10.65 12.33
C SER A 80 3.46 -11.42 13.20
N ASN A 81 3.76 -12.67 13.54
CA ASN A 81 2.92 -13.50 14.42
C ASN A 81 2.88 -12.96 15.86
N ALA A 82 3.97 -12.42 16.37
CA ALA A 82 4.00 -11.78 17.68
C ALA A 82 3.16 -10.49 17.70
N LEU A 83 3.21 -9.71 16.62
CA LEU A 83 2.42 -8.50 16.45
C LEU A 83 0.91 -8.81 16.40
N LEU A 84 0.50 -9.89 15.71
CA LEU A 84 -0.91 -10.29 15.62
C LEU A 84 -1.59 -10.39 16.98
N LYS A 85 -0.93 -10.94 18.00
CA LYS A 85 -1.48 -11.03 19.36
C LYS A 85 -1.81 -9.67 19.97
N MET A 86 -1.04 -8.64 19.61
CA MET A 86 -1.27 -7.27 20.08
C MET A 86 -2.38 -6.58 19.27
N LEU A 87 -2.55 -6.97 18.00
CA LEU A 87 -3.60 -6.44 17.13
C LEU A 87 -4.97 -7.07 17.40
N GLU A 88 -5.01 -8.29 17.95
CA GLU A 88 -6.26 -8.98 18.31
C GLU A 88 -6.91 -8.39 19.56
N GLU A 89 -6.10 -8.00 20.52
CA GLU A 89 -6.56 -7.41 21.79
C GLU A 89 -5.79 -6.12 22.09
N PRO A 90 -6.00 -5.07 21.32
CA PRO A 90 -5.31 -3.81 21.55
C PRO A 90 -5.72 -3.21 22.89
N GLN A 91 -4.75 -2.73 23.64
CA GLN A 91 -5.03 -2.02 24.89
C GLN A 91 -5.68 -0.68 24.59
N ASN A 92 -6.58 -0.26 25.48
CA ASN A 92 -7.30 1.00 25.32
C ASN A 92 -6.33 2.18 25.08
N LYS A 93 -6.63 2.98 24.07
CA LYS A 93 -5.83 4.13 23.59
C LYS A 93 -4.46 3.78 23.00
N VAL A 94 -4.21 2.51 22.64
CA VAL A 94 -3.03 2.11 21.88
C VAL A 94 -3.44 1.92 20.43
N HIS A 95 -2.78 2.66 19.53
CA HIS A 95 -3.06 2.64 18.10
C HIS A 95 -1.84 2.14 17.33
N PHE A 96 -2.03 1.07 16.55
CA PHE A 96 -0.98 0.52 15.70
C PHE A 96 -1.07 1.13 14.29
N VAL A 97 0.04 1.72 13.85
CA VAL A 97 0.20 2.37 12.55
C VAL A 97 1.27 1.62 11.77
N LEU A 98 0.86 0.73 10.87
CA LEU A 98 1.76 -0.01 10.02
C LEU A 98 1.97 0.78 8.72
N VAL A 99 3.20 1.14 8.42
CA VAL A 99 3.55 1.90 7.21
C VAL A 99 4.33 0.99 6.27
N THR A 100 3.85 0.83 5.06
CA THR A 100 4.48 -0.05 4.05
C THR A 100 4.29 0.51 2.64
N GLU A 101 5.22 0.22 1.76
CA GLU A 101 5.05 0.42 0.31
C GLU A 101 4.37 -0.80 -0.35
N PHE A 102 4.55 -1.99 0.25
CA PHE A 102 4.11 -3.28 -0.32
C PHE A 102 3.15 -4.02 0.63
N PRO A 103 1.86 -3.64 0.66
CA PRO A 103 0.90 -4.27 1.58
C PRO A 103 0.74 -5.77 1.33
N SER A 104 0.98 -6.25 0.10
CA SER A 104 0.95 -7.67 -0.25
C SER A 104 2.04 -8.51 0.45
N GLN A 105 3.06 -7.90 1.01
CA GLN A 105 4.11 -8.57 1.79
C GLN A 105 3.74 -8.74 3.26
N LEU A 106 2.69 -8.07 3.72
CA LEU A 106 2.15 -8.28 5.05
C LEU A 106 1.33 -9.57 5.10
N LEU A 107 1.30 -10.21 6.27
CA LEU A 107 0.43 -11.37 6.46
C LEU A 107 -1.04 -11.00 6.22
N ALA A 108 -1.77 -11.85 5.52
CA ALA A 108 -3.20 -11.67 5.27
C ALA A 108 -4.00 -11.50 6.57
N THR A 109 -3.54 -12.15 7.66
CA THR A 109 -4.10 -12.03 9.00
C THR A 109 -3.91 -10.66 9.63
N ILE A 110 -2.84 -9.93 9.32
CA ILE A 110 -2.64 -8.53 9.70
C ILE A 110 -3.60 -7.64 8.91
N LEU A 111 -3.63 -7.82 7.59
CA LEU A 111 -4.49 -7.02 6.71
C LEU A 111 -5.99 -7.18 7.06
N SER A 112 -6.44 -8.38 7.41
CA SER A 112 -7.84 -8.63 7.78
C SER A 112 -8.28 -7.95 9.09
N ARG A 113 -7.32 -7.57 9.95
CA ARG A 113 -7.55 -6.87 11.23
C ARG A 113 -7.23 -5.39 11.19
N SER A 114 -6.88 -4.89 10.01
CA SER A 114 -6.42 -3.51 9.83
C SER A 114 -7.30 -2.75 8.85
N ALA A 115 -7.50 -1.47 9.09
CA ALA A 115 -8.04 -0.58 8.08
C ALA A 115 -6.91 -0.12 7.15
N VAL A 116 -7.03 -0.41 5.86
CA VAL A 116 -5.96 -0.10 4.88
C VAL A 116 -6.25 1.22 4.19
N TYR A 117 -5.26 2.11 4.23
CA TYR A 117 -5.29 3.45 3.65
C TYR A 117 -4.17 3.62 2.64
N PHE A 118 -4.48 4.20 1.49
CA PHE A 118 -3.53 4.49 0.43
C PHE A 118 -3.31 5.99 0.33
N LEU A 119 -2.05 6.43 0.36
CA LEU A 119 -1.71 7.83 0.16
C LEU A 119 -2.02 8.26 -1.26
N ARG A 120 -2.91 9.23 -1.40
CA ARG A 120 -3.29 9.76 -2.72
C ARG A 120 -2.14 10.51 -3.41
N LYS A 121 -1.21 11.08 -2.63
CA LYS A 121 0.04 11.66 -3.13
C LYS A 121 1.08 10.65 -3.61
N GLY A 122 0.92 9.37 -3.32
CA GLY A 122 1.62 8.33 -4.09
C GLY A 122 1.31 8.47 -5.59
N ALA A 123 0.12 8.91 -5.94
CA ALA A 123 -0.24 9.30 -7.30
C ALA A 123 0.42 10.62 -7.78
N GLU A 124 0.80 11.56 -6.90
CA GLU A 124 1.63 12.73 -7.25
C GLU A 124 3.13 12.43 -7.23
N ALA A 125 3.59 11.49 -6.40
CA ALA A 125 4.95 10.93 -6.50
C ALA A 125 5.10 10.11 -7.80
N ILE A 126 4.04 9.42 -8.23
CA ILE A 126 3.93 8.83 -9.58
C ILE A 126 3.92 9.93 -10.66
N ARG A 127 3.43 11.15 -10.39
CA ARG A 127 3.55 12.33 -11.27
C ARG A 127 4.94 12.96 -11.26
N LYS A 128 5.71 12.85 -10.16
CA LYS A 128 7.11 13.32 -10.06
C LYS A 128 8.13 12.30 -10.55
N ILE A 129 7.77 11.01 -10.61
CA ILE A 129 8.41 10.09 -11.52
C ILE A 129 7.94 10.58 -12.88
N ASN A 130 8.80 11.34 -13.61
CA ASN A 130 8.59 11.77 -14.99
C ASN A 130 7.76 10.70 -15.70
N ALA A 131 6.44 10.76 -15.57
CA ALA A 131 5.55 9.95 -16.35
C ALA A 131 5.73 10.52 -17.75
N ASP A 132 6.70 9.93 -18.45
CA ASP A 132 6.93 10.11 -19.86
C ASP A 132 5.53 10.11 -20.48
N ASP A 133 5.22 11.05 -21.34
CA ASP A 133 3.90 11.14 -22.00
C ASP A 133 3.48 9.77 -22.56
N GLU A 134 4.45 8.90 -22.87
CA GLU A 134 4.28 7.51 -23.25
C GLU A 134 3.59 6.67 -22.15
N LEU A 135 4.01 6.75 -20.89
CA LEU A 135 3.43 5.95 -19.80
C LEU A 135 2.01 6.41 -19.46
N LEU A 136 1.78 7.72 -19.52
CA LEU A 136 0.45 8.29 -19.36
C LEU A 136 -0.48 7.84 -20.48
N ALA A 137 -0.01 7.81 -21.73
CA ALA A 137 -0.78 7.33 -22.87
C ALA A 137 -1.12 5.84 -22.74
N LEU A 138 -0.17 5.00 -22.29
CA LEU A 138 -0.39 3.57 -22.03
C LEU A 138 -1.42 3.36 -20.91
N ALA A 139 -1.33 4.12 -19.82
CA ALA A 139 -2.29 4.05 -18.72
C ALA A 139 -3.72 4.44 -19.17
N LYS A 140 -3.87 5.50 -19.97
CA LYS A 140 -5.16 5.91 -20.56
C LYS A 140 -5.73 4.81 -21.45
N LYS A 141 -4.90 4.21 -22.32
CA LYS A 141 -5.33 3.07 -23.16
C LYS A 141 -5.80 1.91 -22.29
N LEU A 142 -5.07 1.57 -21.21
CA LEU A 142 -5.38 0.45 -20.33
C LEU A 142 -6.72 0.62 -19.60
N VAL A 143 -7.07 1.83 -19.18
CA VAL A 143 -8.35 2.15 -18.50
C VAL A 143 -9.55 1.89 -19.40
N ILE A 144 -9.44 2.18 -20.70
CA ILE A 144 -10.54 2.05 -21.69
C ILE A 144 -10.47 0.77 -22.53
N ALA A 145 -9.40 -0.02 -22.37
CA ALA A 145 -9.17 -1.23 -23.16
C ALA A 145 -10.34 -2.21 -23.06
N LYS A 146 -10.65 -2.82 -24.19
CA LYS A 146 -11.56 -3.96 -24.26
C LYS A 146 -10.77 -5.25 -24.02
N PRO A 147 -11.43 -6.34 -23.58
CA PRO A 147 -10.76 -7.63 -23.38
C PRO A 147 -9.91 -8.09 -24.57
N SER A 148 -10.38 -7.87 -25.79
CA SER A 148 -9.65 -8.24 -27.02
C SER A 148 -8.35 -7.44 -27.27
N GLU A 149 -8.20 -6.30 -26.62
CA GLU A 149 -7.07 -5.39 -26.80
C GLU A 149 -5.97 -5.59 -25.72
N LEU A 150 -6.30 -6.28 -24.61
CA LEU A 150 -5.40 -6.42 -23.46
C LEU A 150 -4.10 -7.14 -23.79
N VAL A 151 -4.14 -8.15 -24.67
CA VAL A 151 -2.94 -8.90 -25.07
C VAL A 151 -1.95 -7.99 -25.81
N ALA A 152 -2.43 -7.25 -26.80
CA ALA A 152 -1.58 -6.33 -27.57
C ALA A 152 -1.05 -5.20 -26.67
N LEU A 153 -1.88 -4.71 -25.75
CA LEU A 153 -1.48 -3.66 -24.83
C LEU A 153 -0.45 -4.16 -23.79
N ALA A 154 -0.59 -5.38 -23.29
CA ALA A 154 0.39 -6.02 -22.43
C ALA A 154 1.75 -6.17 -23.13
N GLU A 155 1.74 -6.48 -24.44
CA GLU A 155 2.97 -6.50 -25.26
C GLU A 155 3.56 -5.11 -25.43
N GLU A 156 2.75 -4.09 -25.68
CA GLU A 156 3.19 -2.70 -25.80
C GLU A 156 3.84 -2.19 -24.49
N ILE A 157 3.22 -2.47 -23.34
CA ILE A 157 3.72 -2.11 -22.01
C ILE A 157 5.09 -2.79 -21.73
N THR A 158 5.21 -4.07 -22.09
CA THR A 158 6.40 -4.89 -21.79
C THR A 158 7.47 -4.86 -22.90
N ARG A 159 7.29 -4.07 -23.95
CA ARG A 159 8.17 -4.03 -25.13
C ARG A 159 9.60 -3.59 -24.83
N LYS A 160 9.77 -2.57 -23.98
CA LYS A 160 11.08 -2.11 -23.53
C LYS A 160 11.58 -3.06 -22.44
N LYS A 161 12.72 -3.72 -22.67
CA LYS A 161 13.26 -4.76 -21.77
C LYS A 161 13.83 -4.20 -20.46
N ASP A 162 14.18 -2.92 -20.42
CA ASP A 162 14.75 -2.30 -19.23
C ASP A 162 13.65 -1.94 -18.23
N ASN A 163 13.82 -2.40 -17.00
CA ASN A 163 12.92 -2.12 -15.87
C ASN A 163 11.44 -2.40 -16.14
N VAL A 164 11.15 -3.49 -16.88
CA VAL A 164 9.78 -3.86 -17.31
C VAL A 164 8.80 -3.86 -16.14
N ARG A 165 9.20 -4.42 -14.99
CA ARG A 165 8.36 -4.50 -13.81
C ARG A 165 8.01 -3.11 -13.27
N GLN A 166 9.01 -2.27 -13.03
CA GLN A 166 8.81 -0.91 -12.55
C GLN A 166 7.96 -0.07 -13.52
N ARG A 167 8.23 -0.19 -14.81
CA ARG A 167 7.44 0.45 -15.87
C ARG A 167 5.97 0.03 -15.80
N THR A 168 5.71 -1.27 -15.68
CA THR A 168 4.34 -1.81 -15.61
C THR A 168 3.62 -1.34 -14.35
N LEU A 169 4.29 -1.35 -13.20
CA LEU A 169 3.74 -0.84 -11.95
C LEU A 169 3.39 0.65 -12.03
N THR A 170 4.25 1.44 -12.69
CA THR A 170 3.96 2.86 -12.94
C THR A 170 2.72 3.04 -13.82
N VAL A 171 2.59 2.28 -14.92
CA VAL A 171 1.41 2.33 -15.79
C VAL A 171 0.13 1.95 -15.03
N LEU A 172 0.16 0.88 -14.22
CA LEU A 172 -0.98 0.45 -13.41
C LEU A 172 -1.35 1.50 -12.35
N GLY A 173 -0.37 2.06 -11.65
CA GLY A 173 -0.61 3.11 -10.66
C GLY A 173 -1.29 4.34 -11.26
N VAL A 174 -0.79 4.82 -12.42
CA VAL A 174 -1.41 5.93 -13.17
C VAL A 174 -2.82 5.56 -13.65
N ALA A 175 -3.04 4.32 -14.11
CA ALA A 175 -4.35 3.85 -14.55
C ALA A 175 -5.37 3.83 -13.39
N ILE A 176 -4.96 3.37 -12.19
CA ILE A 176 -5.79 3.40 -10.97
C ILE A 176 -6.17 4.84 -10.63
N GLU A 177 -5.23 5.77 -10.69
CA GLU A 177 -5.50 7.18 -10.45
C GLU A 177 -6.51 7.76 -11.44
N ILE A 178 -6.35 7.46 -12.73
CA ILE A 178 -7.27 7.90 -13.78
C ILE A 178 -8.69 7.35 -13.50
N LEU A 179 -8.81 6.07 -13.17
CA LEU A 179 -10.10 5.44 -12.84
C LEU A 179 -10.77 6.16 -11.66
N TYR A 180 -10.01 6.40 -10.60
CA TYR A 180 -10.53 7.06 -9.40
C TYR A 180 -10.96 8.51 -9.65
N LYS A 181 -10.13 9.32 -10.33
CA LYS A 181 -10.48 10.70 -10.70
C LYS A 181 -11.69 10.74 -11.61
N THR A 182 -11.77 9.82 -12.58
CA THR A 182 -12.92 9.73 -13.48
C THR A 182 -14.19 9.37 -12.71
N TYR A 183 -14.10 8.47 -11.71
CA TYR A 183 -15.22 8.17 -10.82
C TYR A 183 -15.65 9.41 -10.01
N LEU A 184 -14.70 10.15 -9.42
CA LEU A 184 -15.03 11.35 -8.63
C LEU A 184 -15.78 12.41 -9.43
N ILE A 185 -15.44 12.57 -10.72
CA ILE A 185 -16.09 13.54 -11.63
C ILE A 185 -17.45 13.03 -12.09
N ASN A 186 -17.50 11.80 -12.57
CA ASN A 186 -18.68 11.27 -13.29
C ASN A 186 -19.63 10.47 -12.40
N LYS A 187 -19.19 10.07 -11.17
CA LYS A 187 -19.92 9.22 -10.21
C LYS A 187 -20.45 7.89 -10.79
N LYS A 188 -19.86 7.42 -11.91
CA LYS A 188 -20.25 6.16 -12.55
C LYS A 188 -19.55 4.98 -11.86
N GLU A 189 -20.30 4.07 -11.27
CA GLU A 189 -19.81 2.88 -10.56
C GLU A 189 -18.92 1.96 -11.41
N VAL A 190 -19.08 1.99 -12.73
CA VAL A 190 -18.24 1.22 -13.68
C VAL A 190 -16.74 1.52 -13.50
N PHE A 191 -16.38 2.77 -13.17
CA PHE A 191 -14.98 3.10 -12.93
C PHE A 191 -14.51 2.57 -11.57
N LEU A 192 -15.37 2.67 -10.55
CA LEU A 192 -15.07 2.17 -9.22
C LEU A 192 -14.91 0.64 -9.21
N SER A 193 -15.76 -0.09 -9.95
CA SER A 193 -15.72 -1.56 -10.01
C SER A 193 -14.46 -2.11 -10.70
N LYS A 194 -13.76 -1.31 -11.52
CA LYS A 194 -12.50 -1.71 -12.15
C LYS A 194 -11.31 -1.61 -11.17
N ILE A 195 -11.35 -0.69 -10.21
CA ILE A 195 -10.21 -0.42 -9.32
C ILE A 195 -9.71 -1.67 -8.59
N PRO A 196 -10.56 -2.54 -7.99
CA PRO A 196 -10.09 -3.75 -7.33
C PRO A 196 -9.30 -4.70 -8.24
N LYS A 197 -9.70 -4.84 -9.52
CA LYS A 197 -8.98 -5.65 -10.50
C LYS A 197 -7.58 -5.09 -10.77
N PHE A 198 -7.47 -3.78 -10.98
CA PHE A 198 -6.19 -3.11 -11.20
C PHE A 198 -5.27 -3.19 -9.97
N LEU A 199 -5.82 -3.08 -8.76
CA LEU A 199 -5.07 -3.26 -7.52
C LEU A 199 -4.57 -4.70 -7.38
N ALA A 200 -5.41 -5.70 -7.62
CA ALA A 200 -5.02 -7.10 -7.58
C ALA A 200 -3.89 -7.41 -8.59
N THR A 201 -3.99 -6.87 -9.82
CA THR A 201 -2.93 -6.98 -10.83
C THR A 201 -1.63 -6.32 -10.36
N TYR A 202 -1.72 -5.13 -9.76
CA TYR A 202 -0.58 -4.40 -9.21
C TYR A 202 0.12 -5.23 -8.14
N ASP A 203 -0.63 -5.75 -7.17
CA ASP A 203 -0.12 -6.55 -6.06
C ASP A 203 0.49 -7.87 -6.54
N ALA A 204 -0.13 -8.54 -7.50
CA ALA A 204 0.40 -9.76 -8.10
C ALA A 204 1.77 -9.52 -8.78
N ILE A 205 1.91 -8.40 -9.50
CA ILE A 205 3.17 -8.02 -10.14
C ILE A 205 4.21 -7.59 -9.10
N CYS A 206 3.84 -6.89 -8.05
CA CYS A 206 4.73 -6.58 -6.91
C CYS A 206 5.28 -7.86 -6.28
N SER A 207 4.44 -8.88 -6.11
CA SER A 207 4.77 -10.18 -5.53
C SER A 207 5.49 -11.14 -6.51
N ASN A 208 6.21 -10.62 -7.51
CA ASN A 208 6.92 -11.35 -8.54
C ASN A 208 6.05 -12.19 -9.50
N GLY A 209 4.77 -11.93 -9.61
CA GLY A 209 3.89 -12.53 -10.61
C GLY A 209 4.35 -12.29 -12.05
N HIS A 210 3.88 -13.14 -12.95
CA HIS A 210 4.21 -13.04 -14.38
C HIS A 210 3.46 -11.87 -15.02
N ILE A 211 4.19 -10.81 -15.40
CA ILE A 211 3.63 -9.51 -15.79
C ILE A 211 2.54 -9.61 -16.87
N LYS A 212 2.85 -10.24 -18.01
CA LYS A 212 1.89 -10.35 -19.11
C LYS A 212 0.65 -11.16 -18.74
N LEU A 213 0.83 -12.23 -17.96
CA LEU A 213 -0.27 -13.08 -17.53
C LEU A 213 -1.26 -12.28 -16.67
N HIS A 214 -0.76 -11.58 -15.65
CA HIS A 214 -1.61 -10.79 -14.75
C HIS A 214 -2.24 -9.59 -15.45
N LEU A 215 -1.53 -8.89 -16.35
CA LEU A 215 -2.13 -7.80 -17.15
C LEU A 215 -3.31 -8.27 -18.02
N VAL A 216 -3.30 -9.51 -18.46
CA VAL A 216 -4.39 -10.03 -19.32
C VAL A 216 -5.45 -10.73 -18.46
N ALA A 217 -5.07 -11.65 -17.57
CA ALA A 217 -6.04 -12.50 -16.85
C ALA A 217 -6.83 -11.73 -15.79
N ASP A 218 -6.19 -10.81 -15.05
CA ASP A 218 -6.84 -10.13 -13.93
C ASP A 218 -7.68 -8.93 -14.40
N LEU A 219 -7.35 -8.34 -15.57
CA LEU A 219 -8.08 -7.20 -16.12
C LEU A 219 -9.21 -7.60 -17.09
N LEU A 220 -9.30 -8.88 -17.47
CA LEU A 220 -10.47 -9.44 -18.16
C LEU A 220 -11.68 -9.43 -17.23
#